data_4949eb19d76e04ad1df05b80f526cc86
#
_entry.id   4949eb19d76e04ad1df05b80f526cc86
#
_cell.length_a   1.000
_cell.length_b   1.000
_cell.length_c   1.000
_cell.angle_alpha   90.00
_cell.angle_beta   90.00
_cell.angle_gamma   90.00
#
_symmetry.space_group_name_H-M   'P 1'
#
loop_
_entity.id
_entity.type
_entity.pdbx_description
1 polymer ?
#
loop_
_entity_poly.entity_id
_entity_poly.type
_entity_poly.pdbx_seq_one_letter_code
_entity_poly.pdbx_strand_id
1 'polypeptide(L)'
;MKRSKKILVTLALVAFAAAQAVGLFLLVRTRPAESLTLSETTLTLKMDEGRRISHTVEPASAARKLLKYKVSASDEVIAWIDDRNEMIIAVSPGTCTINATLEGLTAAVDVTVTEETVLAGMWKTEDEDVRLLLDHALSGRLETETGVETVLWTRDAFTEGENDNPLRYVKLTGERNGARLVLYYDRLSDTLRLHVDGTEQNADRTLVRG
;
A
#
# COMPACT_ATOMS: atom_id res chain seq x y z
N MET A 1 -15.95 19.75 -64.11
CA MET A 1 -14.65 20.22 -63.51
C MET A 1 -14.79 21.09 -62.23
N LYS A 2 -15.82 21.89 -62.03
CA LYS A 2 -15.96 22.76 -60.82
C LYS A 2 -16.31 22.01 -59.50
N ARG A 3 -17.02 20.86 -59.55
CA ARG A 3 -17.42 20.10 -58.35
C ARG A 3 -16.27 19.36 -57.70
N SER A 4 -15.36 18.78 -58.48
CA SER A 4 -14.20 18.04 -57.95
C SER A 4 -13.19 18.95 -57.22
N LYS A 5 -12.97 20.19 -57.69
CA LYS A 5 -12.13 21.16 -57.01
C LYS A 5 -12.67 21.57 -55.63
N LYS A 6 -14.00 21.73 -55.49
CA LYS A 6 -14.62 22.07 -54.20
C LYS A 6 -14.46 20.94 -53.18
N ILE A 7 -14.64 19.69 -53.60
CA ILE A 7 -14.47 18.52 -52.73
C ILE A 7 -13.02 18.41 -52.26
N LEU A 8 -12.06 18.64 -53.16
CA LEU A 8 -10.62 18.58 -52.84
C LEU A 8 -10.21 19.64 -51.79
N VAL A 9 -10.74 20.88 -51.95
CA VAL A 9 -10.49 21.96 -51.00
C VAL A 9 -11.13 21.67 -49.62
N THR A 10 -12.33 21.13 -49.60
CA THR A 10 -13.00 20.77 -48.34
C THR A 10 -12.25 19.65 -47.61
N LEU A 11 -11.80 18.62 -48.32
CA LEU A 11 -10.99 17.53 -47.75
C LEU A 11 -9.64 18.05 -47.18
N ALA A 12 -8.98 18.96 -47.88
CA ALA A 12 -7.72 19.58 -47.43
C ALA A 12 -7.94 20.41 -46.15
N LEU A 13 -9.03 21.16 -46.06
CA LEU A 13 -9.37 21.95 -44.87
C LEU A 13 -9.68 21.06 -43.66
N VAL A 14 -10.41 19.97 -43.86
CA VAL A 14 -10.72 18.99 -42.79
C VAL A 14 -9.45 18.30 -42.33
N ALA A 15 -8.57 17.88 -43.24
CA ALA A 15 -7.30 17.26 -42.90
C ALA A 15 -6.37 18.23 -42.13
N PHE A 16 -6.34 19.50 -42.54
CA PHE A 16 -5.56 20.53 -41.83
C PHE A 16 -6.12 20.80 -40.41
N ALA A 17 -7.43 20.92 -40.26
CA ALA A 17 -8.06 21.10 -38.95
C ALA A 17 -7.84 19.86 -38.01
N ALA A 18 -7.91 18.65 -38.58
CA ALA A 18 -7.60 17.42 -37.83
C ALA A 18 -6.12 17.36 -37.41
N ALA A 19 -5.19 17.76 -38.28
CA ALA A 19 -3.78 17.81 -37.95
C ALA A 19 -3.47 18.82 -36.83
N GLN A 20 -4.13 19.98 -36.86
CA GLN A 20 -4.00 20.98 -35.79
C GLN A 20 -4.58 20.49 -34.48
N ALA A 21 -5.73 19.83 -34.49
CA ALA A 21 -6.33 19.26 -33.29
C ALA A 21 -5.44 18.16 -32.68
N VAL A 22 -4.85 17.29 -33.50
CA VAL A 22 -3.90 16.27 -33.06
C VAL A 22 -2.62 16.93 -32.51
N GLY A 23 -2.09 17.95 -33.19
CA GLY A 23 -0.91 18.70 -32.73
C GLY A 23 -1.16 19.38 -31.38
N LEU A 24 -2.31 20.01 -31.18
CA LEU A 24 -2.70 20.63 -29.91
C LEU A 24 -2.89 19.58 -28.82
N PHE A 25 -3.49 18.44 -29.14
CA PHE A 25 -3.67 17.33 -28.21
C PHE A 25 -2.35 16.73 -27.77
N LEU A 26 -1.37 16.58 -28.67
CA LEU A 26 -0.02 16.11 -28.36
C LEU A 26 0.74 17.12 -27.50
N LEU A 27 0.64 18.42 -27.79
CA LEU A 27 1.26 19.48 -27.01
C LEU A 27 0.73 19.53 -25.58
N VAL A 28 -0.58 19.35 -25.39
CA VAL A 28 -1.19 19.30 -24.06
C VAL A 28 -0.74 18.04 -23.30
N ARG A 29 -0.55 16.92 -24.01
CA ARG A 29 -0.10 15.65 -23.42
C ARG A 29 1.37 15.65 -22.98
N THR A 30 2.19 16.52 -23.55
CA THR A 30 3.64 16.53 -23.33
C THR A 30 4.12 17.70 -22.46
N ARG A 31 3.20 18.48 -21.88
CA ARG A 31 3.62 19.54 -20.95
C ARG A 31 4.40 18.95 -19.79
N PRO A 32 5.58 19.54 -19.47
CA PRO A 32 6.33 19.13 -18.29
C PRO A 32 5.52 19.44 -17.01
N ALA A 33 5.84 18.75 -15.93
CA ALA A 33 5.33 19.11 -14.62
C ALA A 33 5.98 20.41 -14.15
N GLU A 34 5.16 21.33 -13.64
CA GLU A 34 5.60 22.64 -13.13
C GLU A 34 5.65 22.66 -11.60
N SER A 35 4.78 21.86 -10.95
CA SER A 35 4.81 21.68 -9.51
C SER A 35 4.40 20.25 -9.12
N LEU A 36 4.92 19.80 -7.99
CA LEU A 36 4.58 18.55 -7.32
C LEU A 36 4.38 18.86 -5.84
N THR A 37 3.23 18.50 -5.29
CA THR A 37 2.93 18.62 -3.86
C THR A 37 2.37 17.32 -3.32
N LEU A 38 2.72 16.96 -2.09
CA LEU A 38 2.12 15.86 -1.35
C LEU A 38 0.98 16.40 -0.46
N SER A 39 0.00 15.56 -0.18
CA SER A 39 -1.13 15.92 0.70
C SER A 39 -0.69 16.20 2.14
N GLU A 40 0.41 15.60 2.55
CA GLU A 40 0.96 15.68 3.90
C GLU A 40 2.46 15.93 3.81
N THR A 41 2.99 16.76 4.69
CA THR A 41 4.43 17.04 4.83
C THR A 41 5.04 16.34 6.04
N THR A 42 4.19 15.91 6.97
CA THR A 42 4.56 15.13 8.16
C THR A 42 3.55 14.01 8.35
N LEU A 43 4.01 12.84 8.76
CA LEU A 43 3.18 11.66 8.95
C LEU A 43 3.67 10.88 10.18
N THR A 44 2.75 10.52 11.07
CA THR A 44 3.04 9.62 12.19
C THR A 44 2.29 8.31 11.97
N LEU A 45 3.04 7.21 11.98
CA LEU A 45 2.53 5.86 11.74
C LEU A 45 2.86 4.95 12.93
N LYS A 46 2.03 3.96 13.15
CA LYS A 46 2.36 2.80 13.99
C LYS A 46 3.15 1.77 13.21
N MET A 47 3.96 0.95 13.86
CA MET A 47 4.56 -0.21 13.19
C MET A 47 3.49 -1.04 12.47
N ASP A 48 3.89 -1.61 11.36
CA ASP A 48 3.05 -2.44 10.46
C ASP A 48 1.94 -1.68 9.73
N GLU A 49 1.75 -0.38 10.01
CA GLU A 49 0.77 0.44 9.29
C GLU A 49 1.20 0.70 7.85
N GLY A 50 0.23 0.62 6.93
CA GLY A 50 0.37 1.05 5.55
C GLY A 50 -0.46 2.31 5.30
N ARG A 51 0.15 3.40 4.80
CA ARG A 51 -0.52 4.67 4.54
C ARG A 51 -0.34 5.13 3.11
N ARG A 52 -1.44 5.35 2.40
CA ARG A 52 -1.38 5.96 1.06
C ARG A 52 -1.11 7.45 1.16
N ILE A 53 -0.27 7.94 0.26
CA ILE A 53 0.02 9.36 0.11
C ILE A 53 -0.65 9.85 -1.17
N SER A 54 -1.45 10.90 -1.06
CA SER A 54 -1.98 11.59 -2.23
C SER A 54 -1.00 12.66 -2.70
N HIS A 55 -0.97 12.91 -3.99
CA HIS A 55 -0.14 13.95 -4.58
C HIS A 55 -0.95 14.79 -5.58
N THR A 56 -0.49 16.00 -5.81
CA THR A 56 -1.01 16.90 -6.84
C THR A 56 0.12 17.35 -7.75
N VAL A 57 -0.11 17.28 -9.03
CA VAL A 57 0.82 17.73 -10.08
C VAL A 57 0.16 18.79 -10.94
N GLU A 58 0.85 19.90 -11.15
CA GLU A 58 0.42 20.95 -12.08
C GLU A 58 1.35 21.02 -13.29
N PRO A 59 0.83 21.21 -14.51
CA PRO A 59 -0.61 21.16 -14.85
C PRO A 59 -1.17 19.73 -14.78
N ALA A 60 -2.46 19.57 -14.57
CA ALA A 60 -3.13 18.26 -14.42
C ALA A 60 -2.87 17.29 -15.60
N SER A 61 -2.47 17.79 -16.77
CA SER A 61 -2.03 16.98 -17.91
C SER A 61 -0.71 16.24 -17.67
N ALA A 62 0.10 16.69 -16.72
CA ALA A 62 1.35 16.05 -16.32
C ALA A 62 1.12 14.96 -15.25
N ALA A 63 -0.03 14.96 -14.56
CA ALA A 63 -0.36 14.01 -13.48
C ALA A 63 -0.45 12.52 -13.91
N ARG A 64 -0.42 12.24 -15.22
CA ARG A 64 -0.39 10.87 -15.76
C ARG A 64 0.99 10.23 -15.77
N LYS A 65 2.04 10.98 -15.41
CA LYS A 65 3.40 10.49 -15.34
C LYS A 65 3.60 9.80 -13.98
N LEU A 66 4.32 8.68 -14.01
CA LEU A 66 4.61 7.92 -12.80
C LEU A 66 5.55 8.71 -11.89
N LEU A 67 5.15 8.93 -10.66
CA LEU A 67 6.04 9.40 -9.61
C LEU A 67 7.02 8.29 -9.24
N LYS A 68 8.22 8.72 -8.83
CA LYS A 68 9.20 7.85 -8.20
C LYS A 68 9.34 8.26 -6.75
N TYR A 69 9.18 7.32 -5.87
CA TYR A 69 9.40 7.51 -4.45
C TYR A 69 10.79 6.97 -4.07
N LYS A 70 11.43 7.64 -3.15
CA LYS A 70 12.72 7.21 -2.60
C LYS A 70 12.77 7.52 -1.11
N VAL A 71 12.99 6.48 -0.31
CA VAL A 71 13.36 6.63 1.10
C VAL A 71 14.84 7.01 1.15
N SER A 72 15.25 7.87 2.08
CA SER A 72 16.67 8.12 2.33
C SER A 72 17.36 6.79 2.69
N ALA A 73 18.51 6.51 2.07
CA ALA A 73 19.16 5.21 2.16
C ALA A 73 19.57 4.81 3.60
N SER A 74 19.75 5.79 4.51
CA SER A 74 20.02 5.57 5.93
C SER A 74 18.81 5.03 6.71
N ASP A 75 17.61 5.09 6.16
CA ASP A 75 16.36 4.94 6.90
C ASP A 75 15.42 3.88 6.30
N GLU A 76 15.94 3.05 5.35
CA GLU A 76 15.15 1.96 4.73
C GLU A 76 14.70 0.89 5.73
N VAL A 77 15.34 0.83 6.91
CA VAL A 77 14.89 -0.04 8.00
C VAL A 77 13.68 0.52 8.76
N ILE A 78 13.36 1.81 8.60
CA ILE A 78 12.26 2.49 9.30
C ILE A 78 10.98 2.40 8.50
N ALA A 79 11.06 2.66 7.18
CA ALA A 79 9.89 2.60 6.30
C ALA A 79 10.26 2.08 4.91
N TRP A 80 9.31 1.36 4.30
CA TRP A 80 9.37 0.91 2.91
C TRP A 80 8.37 1.66 2.06
N ILE A 81 8.56 1.61 0.72
CA ILE A 81 7.62 2.15 -0.23
C ILE A 81 7.09 1.05 -1.14
N ASP A 82 5.78 0.95 -1.22
CA ASP A 82 5.09 0.22 -2.27
C ASP A 82 4.71 1.19 -3.39
N ASP A 83 5.56 1.28 -4.42
CA ASP A 83 5.36 2.15 -5.57
C ASP A 83 4.09 1.82 -6.36
N ARG A 84 3.62 0.56 -6.32
CA ARG A 84 2.43 0.13 -7.07
C ARG A 84 1.15 0.66 -6.46
N ASN A 85 1.12 0.73 -5.14
CA ASN A 85 -0.05 1.18 -4.38
C ASN A 85 0.12 2.60 -3.84
N GLU A 86 1.24 3.27 -4.12
CA GLU A 86 1.61 4.60 -3.58
C GLU A 86 1.47 4.64 -2.06
N MET A 87 2.05 3.62 -1.40
CA MET A 87 1.86 3.40 0.02
C MET A 87 3.19 3.39 0.77
N ILE A 88 3.27 4.16 1.85
CA ILE A 88 4.34 4.07 2.84
C ILE A 88 3.98 2.95 3.81
N ILE A 89 4.95 2.10 4.13
CA ILE A 89 4.82 0.99 5.05
C ILE A 89 5.79 1.20 6.20
N ALA A 90 5.25 1.36 7.40
CA ALA A 90 6.03 1.50 8.61
C ALA A 90 6.59 0.13 9.04
N VAL A 91 7.91 0.05 9.27
CA VAL A 91 8.62 -1.21 9.55
C VAL A 91 9.18 -1.23 10.96
N SER A 92 9.94 -0.21 11.34
CA SER A 92 10.60 -0.11 12.65
C SER A 92 10.45 1.28 13.23
N PRO A 93 10.44 1.44 14.55
CA PRO A 93 10.39 2.75 15.20
C PRO A 93 11.55 3.65 14.79
N GLY A 94 11.26 4.93 14.59
CA GLY A 94 12.25 5.94 14.19
C GLY A 94 11.66 7.03 13.32
N THR A 95 12.55 7.81 12.70
CA THR A 95 12.17 8.90 11.79
C THR A 95 12.90 8.75 10.46
N CYS A 96 12.22 9.00 9.37
CA CYS A 96 12.81 9.05 8.03
C CYS A 96 12.14 10.11 7.17
N THR A 97 12.80 10.50 6.08
CA THR A 97 12.21 11.38 5.07
C THR A 97 12.00 10.60 3.77
N ILE A 98 10.80 10.69 3.25
CA ILE A 98 10.45 10.08 1.96
C ILE A 98 10.30 11.18 0.92
N ASN A 99 11.04 11.03 -0.18
CA ASN A 99 11.03 11.96 -1.29
C ASN A 99 10.24 11.37 -2.48
N ALA A 100 9.26 12.12 -2.95
CA ALA A 100 8.58 11.87 -4.21
C ALA A 100 9.22 12.74 -5.30
N THR A 101 9.57 12.15 -6.44
CA THR A 101 10.22 12.87 -7.54
C THR A 101 9.46 12.69 -8.85
N LEU A 102 9.33 13.77 -9.58
CA LEU A 102 8.72 13.80 -10.92
C LEU A 102 9.45 14.84 -11.79
N GLU A 103 10.09 14.39 -12.87
CA GLU A 103 10.75 15.27 -13.86
C GLU A 103 11.70 16.34 -13.25
N GLY A 104 12.39 16.00 -12.15
CA GLY A 104 13.30 16.91 -11.45
C GLY A 104 12.64 17.74 -10.35
N LEU A 105 11.33 17.71 -10.23
CA LEU A 105 10.63 18.23 -9.05
C LEU A 105 10.74 17.23 -7.91
N THR A 106 10.78 17.75 -6.67
CA THR A 106 10.84 16.92 -5.47
C THR A 106 9.87 17.48 -4.43
N ALA A 107 9.08 16.60 -3.84
CA ALA A 107 8.29 16.87 -2.66
C ALA A 107 8.65 15.84 -1.57
N ALA A 108 8.65 16.24 -0.31
CA ALA A 108 9.08 15.41 0.79
C ALA A 108 7.99 15.28 1.86
N VAL A 109 7.98 14.14 2.55
CA VAL A 109 7.20 13.90 3.77
C VAL A 109 8.13 13.34 4.84
N ASP A 110 8.09 13.93 6.03
CA ASP A 110 8.80 13.42 7.20
C ASP A 110 7.91 12.42 7.92
N VAL A 111 8.42 11.21 8.08
CA VAL A 111 7.69 10.08 8.66
C VAL A 111 8.28 9.75 10.02
N THR A 112 7.41 9.68 11.02
CA THR A 112 7.73 9.15 12.35
C THR A 112 7.00 7.83 12.54
N VAL A 113 7.72 6.75 12.81
CA VAL A 113 7.14 5.45 13.17
C VAL A 113 7.25 5.26 14.68
N THR A 114 6.11 5.02 15.32
CA THR A 114 6.05 4.79 16.78
C THR A 114 6.33 3.32 17.12
N GLU A 115 6.62 3.03 18.41
CA GLU A 115 6.81 1.67 18.91
C GLU A 115 5.50 0.85 18.95
N GLU A 116 4.34 1.54 18.90
CA GLU A 116 3.06 0.86 18.85
C GLU A 116 2.86 0.15 17.52
N THR A 117 2.31 -1.06 17.54
CA THR A 117 1.89 -1.76 16.32
C THR A 117 0.40 -1.60 16.07
N VAL A 118 0.00 -1.55 14.81
CA VAL A 118 -1.42 -1.62 14.42
C VAL A 118 -2.05 -2.97 14.74
N LEU A 119 -1.25 -4.01 14.96
CA LEU A 119 -1.75 -5.34 15.28
C LEU A 119 -2.37 -5.43 16.67
N ALA A 120 -1.97 -4.54 17.59
CA ALA A 120 -2.53 -4.51 18.94
C ALA A 120 -4.03 -4.16 18.91
N GLY A 121 -4.79 -4.86 19.72
CA GLY A 121 -6.24 -4.69 19.84
C GLY A 121 -7.00 -6.00 19.81
N MET A 122 -8.33 -5.90 19.79
CA MET A 122 -9.24 -7.02 19.69
C MET A 122 -9.51 -7.37 18.23
N TRP A 123 -9.44 -8.65 17.93
CA TRP A 123 -9.75 -9.22 16.63
C TRP A 123 -10.73 -10.38 16.82
N LYS A 124 -11.72 -10.51 15.96
CA LYS A 124 -12.72 -11.58 16.05
C LYS A 124 -13.17 -12.05 14.68
N THR A 125 -13.63 -13.29 14.60
CA THR A 125 -14.37 -13.81 13.46
C THR A 125 -15.76 -13.17 13.41
N GLU A 126 -16.43 -13.20 12.27
CA GLU A 126 -17.79 -12.66 12.11
C GLU A 126 -18.80 -13.38 13.01
N ASP A 127 -18.64 -14.68 13.17
CA ASP A 127 -19.44 -15.55 14.06
C ASP A 127 -19.02 -15.50 15.54
N GLU A 128 -17.94 -14.75 15.85
CA GLU A 128 -17.35 -14.62 17.18
C GLU A 128 -16.80 -15.92 17.80
N ASP A 129 -16.66 -16.99 17.01
CA ASP A 129 -16.12 -18.29 17.48
C ASP A 129 -14.63 -18.20 17.86
N VAL A 130 -13.92 -17.26 17.25
CA VAL A 130 -12.51 -16.98 17.54
C VAL A 130 -12.36 -15.50 17.89
N ARG A 131 -11.75 -15.25 19.05
CA ARG A 131 -11.37 -13.91 19.49
C ARG A 131 -9.88 -13.90 19.84
N LEU A 132 -9.19 -12.88 19.38
CA LEU A 132 -7.77 -12.68 19.63
C LEU A 132 -7.54 -11.26 20.15
N LEU A 133 -7.03 -11.13 21.35
CA LEU A 133 -6.57 -9.86 21.91
C LEU A 133 -5.04 -9.86 21.82
N LEU A 134 -4.48 -8.96 21.01
CA LEU A 134 -3.04 -8.75 20.89
C LEU A 134 -2.60 -7.49 21.63
N ASP A 135 -1.49 -7.54 22.33
CA ASP A 135 -0.82 -6.37 22.88
C ASP A 135 0.31 -5.88 21.94
N HIS A 136 0.95 -4.77 22.31
CA HIS A 136 2.04 -4.20 21.51
C HIS A 136 3.31 -5.06 21.51
N ALA A 137 3.47 -5.96 22.46
CA ALA A 137 4.57 -6.93 22.54
C ALA A 137 4.28 -8.21 21.73
N LEU A 138 3.15 -8.25 21.00
CA LEU A 138 2.66 -9.41 20.27
C LEU A 138 2.39 -10.62 21.18
N SER A 139 2.07 -10.40 22.47
CA SER A 139 1.44 -11.41 23.29
C SER A 139 -0.06 -11.37 23.03
N GLY A 140 -0.66 -12.53 22.79
CA GLY A 140 -2.05 -12.62 22.40
C GLY A 140 -2.83 -13.57 23.28
N ARG A 141 -4.03 -13.15 23.71
CA ARG A 141 -5.03 -14.02 24.31
C ARG A 141 -5.96 -14.52 23.21
N LEU A 142 -5.83 -15.79 22.88
CA LEU A 142 -6.65 -16.48 21.89
C LEU A 142 -7.79 -17.22 22.58
N GLU A 143 -9.02 -16.85 22.29
CA GLU A 143 -10.25 -17.52 22.74
C GLU A 143 -10.85 -18.29 21.57
N THR A 144 -11.17 -19.54 21.81
CA THR A 144 -11.85 -20.43 20.85
C THR A 144 -12.90 -21.25 21.62
N GLU A 145 -13.75 -21.99 20.93
CA GLU A 145 -14.70 -22.94 21.56
C GLU A 145 -14.03 -23.94 22.53
N THR A 146 -12.76 -24.27 22.29
CA THR A 146 -12.01 -25.23 23.09
C THR A 146 -11.34 -24.61 24.30
N GLY A 147 -11.37 -23.27 24.46
CA GLY A 147 -10.85 -22.58 25.63
C GLY A 147 -10.10 -21.30 25.33
N VAL A 148 -9.44 -20.78 26.34
CA VAL A 148 -8.67 -19.52 26.30
C VAL A 148 -7.21 -19.83 26.60
N GLU A 149 -6.34 -19.36 25.74
CA GLU A 149 -4.90 -19.57 25.88
C GLU A 149 -4.12 -18.28 25.55
N THR A 150 -2.93 -18.16 26.16
CA THR A 150 -2.00 -17.10 25.81
C THR A 150 -1.02 -17.63 24.79
N VAL A 151 -0.87 -16.93 23.67
CA VAL A 151 0.07 -17.25 22.59
C VAL A 151 1.03 -16.09 22.45
N LEU A 152 2.32 -16.39 22.43
CA LEU A 152 3.34 -15.42 22.08
C LEU A 152 3.60 -15.51 20.58
N TRP A 153 3.42 -14.38 19.89
CA TRP A 153 3.59 -14.29 18.45
C TRP A 153 4.93 -13.62 18.11
N THR A 154 5.57 -14.13 17.10
CA THR A 154 6.80 -13.56 16.55
C THR A 154 6.61 -13.19 15.09
N ARG A 155 7.21 -12.06 14.66
CA ARG A 155 7.25 -11.73 13.24
C ARG A 155 8.13 -12.74 12.52
N ASP A 156 7.63 -13.26 11.41
CA ASP A 156 8.33 -14.27 10.63
C ASP A 156 8.54 -13.78 9.18
N ALA A 157 9.62 -14.25 8.58
CA ALA A 157 9.88 -14.02 7.17
C ALA A 157 8.97 -14.91 6.32
N PHE A 158 8.67 -14.46 5.11
CA PHE A 158 8.00 -15.29 4.13
C PHE A 158 8.97 -16.31 3.56
N THR A 159 8.52 -17.55 3.36
CA THR A 159 9.29 -18.60 2.69
C THR A 159 9.00 -18.60 1.18
N GLU A 160 9.97 -19.04 0.38
CA GLU A 160 9.84 -19.07 -1.08
C GLU A 160 8.65 -19.91 -1.49
N GLY A 161 7.72 -19.37 -2.31
CA GLY A 161 6.50 -20.05 -2.76
C GLY A 161 5.23 -19.71 -1.97
N GLU A 162 5.32 -19.04 -0.82
CA GLU A 162 4.14 -18.42 -0.20
C GLU A 162 3.74 -17.18 -1.02
N ASN A 163 2.48 -16.78 -0.95
CA ASN A 163 1.95 -15.60 -1.68
C ASN A 163 2.56 -14.29 -1.15
N ASP A 164 3.84 -14.06 -1.50
CA ASP A 164 4.80 -13.24 -0.79
C ASP A 164 4.78 -11.82 -1.28
N ASN A 165 3.92 -11.03 -0.68
CA ASN A 165 4.07 -9.59 -0.77
C ASN A 165 4.32 -9.02 0.65
N PRO A 166 5.58 -8.94 1.12
CA PRO A 166 5.90 -8.37 2.43
C PRO A 166 5.47 -6.92 2.56
N LEU A 167 5.27 -6.23 1.45
CA LEU A 167 4.72 -4.88 1.42
C LEU A 167 3.23 -4.87 1.77
N ARG A 168 2.51 -5.95 1.47
CA ARG A 168 1.08 -6.07 1.75
C ARG A 168 0.79 -6.76 3.08
N TYR A 169 1.54 -7.81 3.41
CA TYR A 169 1.25 -8.68 4.55
C TYR A 169 2.31 -8.58 5.65
N VAL A 170 1.88 -8.77 6.90
CA VAL A 170 2.74 -9.12 8.04
C VAL A 170 2.44 -10.55 8.40
N LYS A 171 3.48 -11.38 8.53
CA LYS A 171 3.36 -12.76 8.97
C LYS A 171 3.81 -12.87 10.42
N LEU A 172 2.96 -13.43 11.27
CA LEU A 172 3.29 -13.79 12.64
C LEU A 172 3.16 -15.28 12.81
N THR A 173 4.05 -15.87 13.58
CA THR A 173 3.98 -17.26 13.97
C THR A 173 3.92 -17.40 15.48
N GLY A 174 3.14 -18.34 15.94
CA GLY A 174 3.01 -18.72 17.35
C GLY A 174 2.84 -20.23 17.47
N GLU A 175 2.82 -20.72 18.69
CA GLU A 175 2.62 -22.14 18.97
C GLU A 175 1.52 -22.32 20.01
N ARG A 176 0.66 -23.33 19.78
CA ARG A 176 -0.40 -23.74 20.67
C ARG A 176 -0.41 -25.25 20.79
N ASN A 177 -0.13 -25.79 21.99
CA ASN A 177 -0.18 -27.24 22.25
C ASN A 177 0.62 -28.08 21.23
N GLY A 178 1.78 -27.58 20.77
CA GLY A 178 2.60 -28.23 19.75
C GLY A 178 2.13 -28.01 18.30
N ALA A 179 0.99 -27.35 18.08
CA ALA A 179 0.54 -26.93 16.76
C ALA A 179 1.06 -25.54 16.44
N ARG A 180 1.60 -25.37 15.23
CA ARG A 180 2.02 -24.08 14.74
C ARG A 180 0.80 -23.27 14.31
N LEU A 181 0.72 -22.04 14.77
CA LEU A 181 -0.26 -21.05 14.38
C LEU A 181 0.41 -20.01 13.49
N VAL A 182 -0.26 -19.60 12.44
CA VAL A 182 0.24 -18.53 11.55
C VAL A 182 -0.84 -17.46 11.41
N LEU A 183 -0.48 -16.21 11.65
CA LEU A 183 -1.32 -15.05 11.39
C LEU A 183 -0.76 -14.26 10.23
N TYR A 184 -1.63 -13.92 9.28
CA TYR A 184 -1.34 -13.00 8.20
C TYR A 184 -2.18 -11.73 8.35
N TYR A 185 -1.54 -10.62 8.63
CA TYR A 185 -2.21 -9.31 8.62
C TYR A 185 -2.14 -8.70 7.23
N ASP A 186 -3.28 -8.39 6.65
CA ASP A 186 -3.38 -7.68 5.36
C ASP A 186 -3.56 -6.18 5.60
N ARG A 187 -2.53 -5.38 5.29
CA ARG A 187 -2.52 -3.93 5.45
C ARG A 187 -3.57 -3.20 4.60
N LEU A 188 -3.99 -3.80 3.49
CA LEU A 188 -4.97 -3.16 2.59
C LEU A 188 -6.41 -3.32 3.09
N SER A 189 -6.73 -4.46 3.67
CA SER A 189 -8.08 -4.76 4.15
C SER A 189 -8.24 -4.58 5.66
N ASP A 190 -7.14 -4.33 6.40
CA ASP A 190 -7.12 -4.29 7.88
C ASP A 190 -7.75 -5.55 8.47
N THR A 191 -7.32 -6.72 8.00
CA THR A 191 -7.83 -8.02 8.45
C THR A 191 -6.68 -8.94 8.84
N LEU A 192 -6.95 -9.85 9.80
CA LEU A 192 -6.07 -10.96 10.15
C LEU A 192 -6.62 -12.27 9.59
N ARG A 193 -5.77 -13.13 9.06
CA ARG A 193 -6.10 -14.53 8.77
C ARG A 193 -5.32 -15.43 9.72
N LEU A 194 -6.04 -16.24 10.48
CA LEU A 194 -5.46 -17.28 11.35
C LEU A 194 -5.46 -18.61 10.60
N HIS A 195 -4.30 -19.20 10.47
CA HIS A 195 -4.08 -20.54 9.94
C HIS A 195 -3.50 -21.44 11.04
N VAL A 196 -3.96 -22.68 11.12
CA VAL A 196 -3.49 -23.69 12.09
C VAL A 196 -2.88 -24.85 11.34
N ASP A 197 -1.56 -25.02 11.43
CA ASP A 197 -0.86 -26.13 10.79
C ASP A 197 -1.21 -27.47 11.48
N GLY A 198 -1.40 -28.52 10.67
CA GLY A 198 -1.51 -29.91 11.17
C GLY A 198 -2.90 -30.38 11.55
N THR A 199 -3.96 -29.62 11.28
CA THR A 199 -5.34 -30.10 11.43
C THR A 199 -5.94 -30.45 10.07
N GLU A 200 -6.74 -31.55 9.97
CA GLU A 200 -7.48 -31.91 8.75
C GLU A 200 -8.53 -30.82 8.36
N GLN A 201 -8.83 -29.92 9.26
CA GLN A 201 -9.63 -28.71 9.03
C GLN A 201 -8.71 -27.49 8.94
N ASN A 202 -7.95 -27.38 7.86
CA ASN A 202 -7.22 -26.18 7.48
C ASN A 202 -8.20 -25.05 7.10
N ALA A 203 -9.09 -24.68 7.99
CA ALA A 203 -9.99 -23.57 7.77
C ALA A 203 -9.26 -22.27 8.16
N ASP A 204 -8.78 -21.54 7.16
CA ASP A 204 -8.35 -20.16 7.36
C ASP A 204 -9.50 -19.37 7.98
N ARG A 205 -9.27 -18.82 9.16
CA ARG A 205 -10.23 -17.94 9.83
C ARG A 205 -9.87 -16.49 9.59
N THR A 206 -10.78 -15.73 9.01
CA THR A 206 -10.61 -14.28 8.85
C THR A 206 -11.14 -13.56 10.07
N LEU A 207 -10.30 -12.74 10.70
CA LEU A 207 -10.65 -11.93 11.85
C LEU A 207 -10.66 -10.44 11.42
N VAL A 208 -11.64 -9.71 11.92
CA VAL A 208 -11.78 -8.27 11.77
C VAL A 208 -11.66 -7.59 13.13
N ARG A 209 -11.46 -6.29 13.14
CA ARG A 209 -11.41 -5.54 14.40
C ARG A 209 -12.73 -5.66 15.15
N GLY A 210 -12.62 -5.93 16.44
CA GLY A 210 -13.75 -6.05 17.37
C GLY A 210 -14.17 -4.73 17.99
#